data_26e9f2b6cfed34a675ba5dccab73d3f3
#
_entry.id   26e9f2b6cfed34a675ba5dccab73d3f3
#
_cell.length_a   1.000
_cell.length_b   1.000
_cell.length_c   1.000
_cell.angle_alpha   90.00
_cell.angle_beta   90.00
_cell.angle_gamma   90.00
#
_symmetry.space_group_name_H-M   'P 1'
#
loop_
_entity.id
_entity.type
_entity.pdbx_description
1 polymer ?
#
loop_
_entity_poly.entity_id
_entity_poly.type
_entity_poly.pdbx_seq_one_letter_code
_entity_poly.pdbx_strand_id
1 'polypeptide(L)'
;MEPFNIKVGYGDNEITLTILPTKEGYYKIIYYGGILGAIRYMNDTDGWEIVHPEEVVAGDLPLYEPDLTGERLEIVLNDETVDEIGDEITLTLDTKG
;
A
#
# COMPACT_ATOMS: atom_id res chain seq x y z
N MET A 1 2.74 -15.39 -0.16
CA MET A 1 3.95 -14.61 -0.45
C MET A 1 4.31 -13.78 0.77
N GLU A 2 5.58 -13.52 0.93
CA GLU A 2 6.06 -12.78 2.09
C GLU A 2 5.88 -11.28 1.93
N PRO A 3 5.61 -10.57 3.02
CA PRO A 3 5.53 -9.10 2.96
C PRO A 3 6.90 -8.49 2.70
N PHE A 4 6.91 -7.31 2.14
CA PHE A 4 8.14 -6.55 1.91
C PHE A 4 7.89 -5.07 2.15
N ASN A 5 8.96 -4.32 2.40
CA ASN A 5 8.86 -2.90 2.66
C ASN A 5 9.24 -2.09 1.43
N ILE A 6 8.56 -1.00 1.23
CA ILE A 6 8.89 -0.02 0.19
C ILE A 6 9.00 1.36 0.82
N LYS A 7 9.67 2.28 0.13
CA LYS A 7 9.75 3.66 0.54
C LYS A 7 9.15 4.55 -0.54
N VAL A 8 8.29 5.46 -0.12
CA VAL A 8 7.66 6.40 -1.04
C VAL A 8 7.74 7.80 -0.47
N GLY A 9 7.82 8.79 -1.35
CA GLY A 9 7.74 10.19 -0.95
C GLY A 9 6.30 10.59 -0.69
N TYR A 10 6.05 11.32 0.38
CA TYR A 10 4.72 11.81 0.70
C TYR A 10 4.83 13.23 1.21
N GLY A 11 4.48 14.19 0.37
CA GLY A 11 4.73 15.58 0.67
C GLY A 11 6.23 15.83 0.77
N ASP A 12 6.68 16.40 1.88
CA ASP A 12 8.10 16.65 2.14
C ASP A 12 8.79 15.49 2.87
N ASN A 13 8.08 14.39 3.07
CA ASN A 13 8.56 13.27 3.87
C ASN A 13 8.73 12.02 3.03
N GLU A 14 9.60 11.13 3.51
CA GLU A 14 9.70 9.79 2.97
C GLU A 14 9.08 8.84 3.99
N ILE A 15 8.17 7.98 3.55
CA ILE A 15 7.52 7.01 4.43
C ILE A 15 7.87 5.59 4.00
N THR A 16 7.89 4.70 4.97
CA THR A 16 8.10 3.27 4.72
C THR A 16 6.77 2.56 4.89
N LEU A 17 6.38 1.82 3.87
CA LEU A 17 5.15 1.04 3.88
C LEU A 17 5.49 -0.43 3.78
N THR A 18 4.70 -1.27 4.44
CA THR A 18 4.81 -2.71 4.31
C THR A 18 3.73 -3.18 3.34
N ILE A 19 4.15 -3.95 2.34
CA ILE A 19 3.24 -4.46 1.31
C ILE A 19 3.04 -5.94 1.54
N LEU A 20 1.78 -6.35 1.67
CA LEU A 20 1.42 -7.75 1.89
C LEU A 20 0.65 -8.27 0.69
N PRO A 21 1.30 -9.08 -0.18
CA PRO A 21 0.59 -9.72 -1.29
C PRO A 21 -0.46 -10.69 -0.77
N THR A 22 -1.58 -10.79 -1.47
CA THR A 22 -2.67 -11.67 -1.07
C THR A 22 -3.02 -12.66 -2.18
N LYS A 23 -3.71 -13.73 -1.81
CA LYS A 23 -4.19 -14.73 -2.76
C LYS A 23 -5.32 -14.19 -3.62
N GLU A 24 -5.98 -13.15 -3.16
CA GLU A 24 -7.11 -12.53 -3.87
C GLU A 24 -6.66 -11.66 -5.04
N GLY A 25 -5.35 -11.45 -5.18
CA GLY A 25 -4.81 -10.73 -6.33
C GLY A 25 -4.58 -9.24 -6.09
N TYR A 26 -4.64 -8.81 -4.86
CA TYR A 26 -4.31 -7.43 -4.51
C TYR A 26 -3.21 -7.39 -3.47
N TYR A 27 -2.67 -6.18 -3.24
CA TYR A 27 -1.60 -5.95 -2.25
C TYR A 27 -2.13 -5.05 -1.15
N LYS A 28 -2.06 -5.53 0.10
CA LYS A 28 -2.41 -4.71 1.26
C LYS A 28 -1.28 -3.74 1.56
N ILE A 29 -1.64 -2.50 1.87
CA ILE A 29 -0.68 -1.46 2.22
C ILE A 29 -0.78 -1.22 3.71
N ILE A 30 0.31 -1.48 4.42
CA ILE A 30 0.35 -1.44 5.88
C ILE A 30 1.29 -0.32 6.32
N TYR A 31 0.84 0.48 7.27
CA TYR A 31 1.62 1.57 7.83
C TYR A 31 1.42 1.56 9.35
N TYR A 32 2.54 1.48 10.09
CA TYR A 32 2.53 1.38 11.56
C TYR A 32 1.60 0.27 12.07
N GLY A 33 1.64 -0.87 11.40
CA GLY A 33 0.86 -2.03 11.82
C GLY A 33 -0.62 -1.98 11.49
N GLY A 34 -1.09 -0.93 10.82
CA GLY A 34 -2.48 -0.81 10.40
C GLY A 34 -2.63 -0.80 8.90
N ILE A 35 -3.77 -1.25 8.42
CA ILE A 35 -4.04 -1.32 6.98
C ILE A 35 -4.53 0.04 6.50
N LEU A 36 -3.76 0.68 5.59
CA LEU A 36 -4.19 1.90 4.91
C LEU A 36 -5.23 1.61 3.84
N GLY A 37 -5.08 0.47 3.17
CA GLY A 37 -5.93 0.08 2.07
C GLY A 37 -5.26 -1.02 1.27
N ALA A 38 -5.72 -1.22 0.05
CA ALA A 38 -5.13 -2.20 -0.86
C ALA A 38 -5.20 -1.68 -2.29
N ILE A 39 -4.27 -2.12 -3.12
CA ILE A 39 -4.26 -1.78 -4.55
C ILE A 39 -4.03 -3.06 -5.35
N ARG A 40 -4.47 -3.03 -6.60
CA ARG A 40 -4.24 -4.13 -7.54
C ARG A 40 -3.81 -3.58 -8.88
N TYR A 41 -3.05 -4.39 -9.62
CA TYR A 41 -2.62 -4.02 -10.96
C TYR A 41 -3.70 -4.42 -11.96
N MET A 42 -4.06 -3.48 -12.83
CA MET A 42 -5.07 -3.69 -13.87
C MET A 42 -4.40 -3.85 -15.21
N ASN A 43 -4.42 -5.07 -15.74
CA ASN A 43 -3.80 -5.36 -17.03
C ASN A 43 -4.46 -4.58 -18.18
N ASP A 44 -5.75 -4.31 -18.07
CA ASP A 44 -6.51 -3.62 -19.11
C ASP A 44 -6.03 -2.20 -19.34
N THR A 45 -5.59 -1.53 -18.27
CA THR A 45 -5.20 -0.13 -18.32
C THR A 45 -3.71 0.10 -18.08
N ASP A 46 -2.96 -0.97 -17.82
CA ASP A 46 -1.55 -0.91 -17.42
C ASP A 46 -1.33 0.03 -16.23
N GLY A 47 -2.26 0.01 -15.30
CA GLY A 47 -2.20 0.88 -14.13
C GLY A 47 -2.64 0.20 -12.86
N TRP A 48 -2.56 0.93 -11.77
CA TRP A 48 -2.94 0.45 -10.46
C TRP A 48 -4.28 1.05 -10.04
N GLU A 49 -5.07 0.27 -9.34
CA GLU A 49 -6.39 0.67 -8.90
C GLU A 49 -6.53 0.40 -7.41
N ILE A 50 -7.24 1.31 -6.72
CA ILE A 50 -7.55 1.11 -5.30
C ILE A 50 -8.64 0.04 -5.21
N VAL A 51 -8.41 -0.95 -4.35
CA VAL A 51 -9.41 -1.97 -4.04
C VAL A 51 -10.39 -1.36 -3.03
N HIS A 52 -11.69 -1.55 -3.25
CA HIS A 52 -12.69 -1.04 -2.32
C HIS A 52 -12.47 -1.59 -0.92
N PRO A 53 -12.58 -0.75 0.12
CA PRO A 53 -12.39 -1.23 1.49
C PRO A 53 -13.24 -2.43 1.86
N GLU A 54 -14.44 -2.52 1.30
CA GLU A 54 -15.34 -3.64 1.54
C GLU A 54 -14.81 -4.96 1.02
N GLU A 55 -13.94 -4.91 0.00
CA GLU A 55 -13.35 -6.11 -0.60
C GLU A 55 -12.06 -6.53 0.09
N VAL A 56 -11.50 -5.67 0.93
CA VAL A 56 -10.22 -5.96 1.59
C VAL A 56 -10.47 -6.84 2.80
N VAL A 57 -9.86 -8.02 2.80
CA VAL A 57 -9.92 -8.93 3.94
C VAL A 57 -8.85 -8.50 4.93
N ALA A 58 -9.26 -7.93 6.06
CA ALA A 58 -8.33 -7.38 7.03
C ALA A 58 -7.50 -8.46 7.75
N GLY A 59 -8.07 -9.66 7.92
CA GLY A 59 -7.40 -10.69 8.68
C GLY A 59 -7.28 -10.27 10.14
N ASP A 60 -6.08 -10.40 10.69
CA ASP A 60 -5.82 -10.03 12.08
C ASP A 60 -5.34 -8.59 12.24
N LEU A 61 -5.19 -7.84 11.15
CA LEU A 61 -4.66 -6.49 11.21
C LEU A 61 -5.78 -5.45 11.35
N PRO A 62 -5.60 -4.46 12.23
CA PRO A 62 -6.57 -3.36 12.33
C PRO A 62 -6.43 -2.40 11.14
N LEU A 63 -7.44 -1.58 10.94
CA LEU A 63 -7.33 -0.47 10.02
C LEU A 63 -6.40 0.59 10.62
N TYR A 64 -5.65 1.28 9.75
CA TYR A 64 -4.74 2.32 10.19
C TYR A 64 -5.53 3.52 10.72
N GLU A 65 -5.12 4.01 11.88
CA GLU A 65 -5.65 5.23 12.46
C GLU A 65 -4.53 6.25 12.59
N PRO A 66 -4.68 7.45 12.01
CA PRO A 66 -3.65 8.47 12.15
C PRO A 66 -3.55 8.98 13.58
N ASP A 67 -2.34 9.32 13.98
CA ASP A 67 -2.08 9.91 15.29
C ASP A 67 -2.04 11.43 15.13
N LEU A 68 -3.06 12.09 15.60
CA LEU A 68 -3.20 13.54 15.44
C LEU A 68 -2.18 14.34 16.25
N THR A 69 -1.54 13.72 17.23
CA THR A 69 -0.57 14.42 18.09
C THR A 69 0.87 14.00 17.85
N GLY A 70 1.12 13.10 16.93
CA GLY A 70 2.43 12.50 16.90
C GLY A 70 3.03 12.20 15.56
N GLU A 71 3.71 11.09 15.52
CA GLU A 71 4.63 10.72 14.48
C GLU A 71 3.98 10.09 13.25
N ARG A 72 2.73 9.65 13.39
CA ARG A 72 2.04 8.96 12.30
C ARG A 72 1.34 9.97 11.41
N LEU A 73 1.64 9.90 10.14
CA LEU A 73 1.05 10.81 9.16
C LEU A 73 -0.34 10.31 8.75
N GLU A 74 -1.20 11.24 8.38
CA GLU A 74 -2.45 10.88 7.72
C GLU A 74 -2.13 10.63 6.25
N ILE A 75 -2.19 9.37 5.84
CA ILE A 75 -1.87 8.98 4.47
C ILE A 75 -3.15 8.81 3.68
N VAL A 76 -3.31 9.61 2.64
CA VAL A 76 -4.46 9.52 1.73
C VAL A 76 -4.02 8.80 0.47
N LEU A 77 -4.72 7.73 0.12
CA LEU A 77 -4.44 6.98 -1.11
C LEU A 77 -5.17 7.67 -2.27
N ASN A 78 -4.47 8.58 -2.92
CA ASN A 78 -4.97 9.21 -4.15
C ASN A 78 -4.24 8.61 -5.34
N ASP A 79 -4.58 9.05 -6.56
CA ASP A 79 -4.02 8.49 -7.78
C ASP A 79 -2.49 8.59 -7.81
N GLU A 80 -1.94 9.72 -7.41
CA GLU A 80 -0.48 9.91 -7.39
C GLU A 80 0.19 8.95 -6.40
N THR A 81 -0.37 8.82 -5.21
CA THR A 81 0.19 7.95 -4.18
C THR A 81 0.08 6.49 -4.61
N VAL A 82 -1.04 6.11 -5.17
CA VAL A 82 -1.24 4.73 -5.66
C VAL A 82 -0.24 4.40 -6.77
N ASP A 83 -0.04 5.31 -7.72
CA ASP A 83 0.93 5.11 -8.80
C ASP A 83 2.35 4.96 -8.25
N GLU A 84 2.73 5.78 -7.30
CA GLU A 84 4.05 5.73 -6.69
C GLU A 84 4.27 4.42 -5.93
N ILE A 85 3.28 4.00 -5.15
CA ILE A 85 3.33 2.73 -4.44
C ILE A 85 3.42 1.56 -5.44
N GLY A 86 2.60 1.61 -6.48
CA GLY A 86 2.61 0.59 -7.52
C GLY A 86 3.96 0.48 -8.21
N ASP A 87 4.59 1.61 -8.54
CA ASP A 87 5.91 1.62 -9.14
C ASP A 87 6.95 0.95 -8.24
N GLU A 88 6.90 1.23 -6.94
CA GLU A 88 7.84 0.63 -5.99
C GLU A 88 7.59 -0.86 -5.82
N ILE A 89 6.34 -1.30 -5.85
CA ILE A 89 6.01 -2.73 -5.82
C ILE A 89 6.61 -3.41 -7.05
N THR A 90 6.42 -2.82 -8.22
CA THR A 90 6.94 -3.37 -9.48
C THR A 90 8.46 -3.49 -9.44
N LEU A 91 9.14 -2.45 -8.98
CA LEU A 91 10.60 -2.48 -8.88
C LEU A 91 11.09 -3.57 -7.93
N THR A 92 10.41 -3.74 -6.81
CA THR A 92 10.78 -4.75 -5.82
C THR A 92 10.59 -6.16 -6.38
N LEU A 93 9.47 -6.40 -7.05
CA LEU A 93 9.19 -7.72 -7.62
C LEU A 93 10.15 -8.05 -8.76
N ASP A 94 10.49 -7.08 -9.61
CA ASP A 94 11.45 -7.27 -10.69
C ASP A 94 12.83 -7.61 -10.15
N THR A 95 13.23 -6.96 -9.05
CA THR A 95 14.53 -7.21 -8.44
C THR A 95 14.62 -8.62 -7.87
N LYS A 96 13.53 -9.14 -7.36
CA LYS A 96 13.48 -10.49 -6.81
C LYS A 96 13.30 -11.57 -7.87
N GLY A 97 12.81 -11.18 -9.02
CA GLY A 97 12.60 -12.09 -10.14
C GLY A 97 13.88 -12.44 -10.80
#